data_0f5b87e727373885a07e2304afcc144c
#
_entry.id   0f5b87e727373885a07e2304afcc144c
#
_cell.length_a   1.000
_cell.length_b   1.000
_cell.length_c   1.000
_cell.angle_alpha   90.00
_cell.angle_beta   90.00
_cell.angle_gamma   90.00
#
_symmetry.space_group_name_H-M   'P 1'
#
loop_
_entity.id
_entity.type
_entity.pdbx_description
1 polymer ?
#
loop_
_entity_poly.entity_id
_entity_poly.type
_entity_poly.pdbx_seq_one_letter_code
_entity_poly.pdbx_strand_id
1 'polypeptide(L)'
;DLAAALSIEKTVFEYWAHALAYIPTRDFRFFVADMKRHREAPSAWFGPVTPADLRRIHARVRREGPLTIRDIGDDDLVERDHPWASRKPSKRAFEHAFYGGTMTVSARDGMVKTYELTDRHFGWPPRPRVATEAQILDYLLDRALRAQGVVSLDSICYLDAPRKKPMAALIDARVRRRRLVPV
;
A
#
# COMPACT_ATOMS: atom_id res chain seq x y z
N ASP A 1 -6.44 8.02 -19.19
CA ASP A 1 -5.02 7.93 -18.94
C ASP A 1 -4.75 7.63 -17.47
N LEU A 2 -3.54 7.20 -17.08
CA LEU A 2 -3.24 6.77 -15.72
C LEU A 2 -3.32 7.92 -14.70
N ALA A 3 -2.95 9.13 -15.08
CA ALA A 3 -3.04 10.30 -14.21
C ALA A 3 -4.50 10.63 -13.89
N ALA A 4 -5.39 10.57 -14.87
CA ALA A 4 -6.81 10.75 -14.67
C ALA A 4 -7.42 9.65 -13.79
N ALA A 5 -7.05 8.38 -14.04
CA ALA A 5 -7.49 7.25 -13.25
C ALA A 5 -7.10 7.37 -11.76
N LEU A 6 -5.92 7.93 -11.46
CA LEU A 6 -5.44 8.15 -10.09
C LEU A 6 -6.14 9.35 -9.42
N SER A 7 -6.17 10.51 -10.11
CA SER A 7 -6.49 11.81 -9.48
C SER A 7 -7.95 12.22 -9.61
N ILE A 8 -8.58 11.95 -10.77
CA ILE A 8 -9.93 12.39 -11.11
C ILE A 8 -10.95 11.27 -10.91
N GLU A 9 -10.76 10.16 -11.64
CA GLU A 9 -11.67 9.03 -11.61
C GLU A 9 -11.53 8.19 -10.34
N LYS A 10 -10.34 8.21 -9.71
CA LYS A 10 -9.99 7.46 -8.50
C LYS A 10 -10.25 5.96 -8.63
N THR A 11 -10.12 5.45 -9.86
CA THR A 11 -10.32 4.04 -10.20
C THR A 11 -9.12 3.17 -9.85
N VAL A 12 -7.96 3.81 -9.63
CA VAL A 12 -6.74 3.17 -9.14
C VAL A 12 -6.19 3.90 -7.93
N PHE A 13 -5.41 3.19 -7.12
CA PHE A 13 -4.58 3.76 -6.06
C PHE A 13 -3.17 3.21 -6.16
N GLU A 14 -2.20 3.99 -5.67
CA GLU A 14 -0.80 3.55 -5.61
C GLU A 14 -0.56 2.83 -4.29
N TYR A 15 0.02 1.63 -4.34
CA TYR A 15 0.44 0.92 -3.14
C TYR A 15 1.49 -0.16 -3.46
N TRP A 16 2.07 -0.75 -2.41
CA TRP A 16 3.06 -1.82 -2.54
C TRP A 16 2.39 -3.18 -2.82
N ALA A 17 2.85 -3.84 -3.89
CA ALA A 17 2.33 -5.17 -4.29
C ALA A 17 3.43 -6.06 -4.92
N HIS A 18 4.60 -6.16 -4.36
CA HIS A 18 5.93 -6.64 -4.77
C HIS A 18 6.83 -5.49 -5.24
N ALA A 19 6.27 -4.47 -5.79
CA ALA A 19 6.84 -3.17 -6.08
C ALA A 19 5.74 -2.13 -5.87
N LEU A 20 6.09 -0.87 -5.94
CA LEU A 20 5.11 0.20 -5.94
C LEU A 20 4.33 0.13 -7.27
N ALA A 21 3.02 -0.04 -7.18
CA ALA A 21 2.16 -0.29 -8.33
C ALA A 21 0.84 0.49 -8.24
N TYR A 22 0.21 0.69 -9.39
CA TYR A 22 -1.17 1.16 -9.47
C TYR A 22 -2.12 -0.04 -9.41
N ILE A 23 -3.02 -0.01 -8.46
CA ILE A 23 -3.92 -1.10 -8.11
C ILE A 23 -5.35 -0.60 -8.27
N PRO A 24 -6.28 -1.39 -8.84
CA PRO A 24 -7.68 -1.00 -8.92
C PRO A 24 -8.25 -0.67 -7.54
N THR A 25 -8.95 0.46 -7.40
CA THR A 25 -9.49 0.92 -6.11
C THR A 25 -10.49 -0.08 -5.51
N ARG A 26 -11.20 -0.85 -6.35
CA ARG A 26 -12.07 -1.97 -5.90
C ARG A 26 -11.31 -3.04 -5.10
N ASP A 27 -9.99 -3.15 -5.29
CA ASP A 27 -9.14 -4.14 -4.62
C ASP A 27 -8.52 -3.60 -3.32
N PHE A 28 -8.75 -2.34 -2.96
CA PHE A 28 -8.21 -1.67 -1.77
C PHE A 28 -8.38 -2.51 -0.49
N ARG A 29 -9.55 -3.16 -0.35
CA ARG A 29 -9.89 -3.99 0.83
C ARG A 29 -8.87 -5.10 1.14
N PHE A 30 -8.16 -5.60 0.14
CA PHE A 30 -7.18 -6.68 0.28
C PHE A 30 -5.84 -6.19 0.85
N PHE A 31 -5.59 -4.89 0.85
CA PHE A 31 -4.36 -4.26 1.35
C PHE A 31 -4.52 -3.66 2.74
N VAL A 32 -5.74 -3.52 3.25
CA VAL A 32 -6.01 -2.87 4.55
C VAL A 32 -5.34 -3.61 5.72
N ALA A 33 -5.23 -4.94 5.66
CA ALA A 33 -4.54 -5.72 6.68
C ALA A 33 -3.03 -5.42 6.70
N ASP A 34 -2.41 -5.25 5.53
CA ASP A 34 -1.00 -4.90 5.39
C ASP A 34 -0.75 -3.46 5.86
N MET A 35 -1.64 -2.53 5.52
CA MET A 35 -1.63 -1.15 6.03
C MET A 35 -1.70 -1.11 7.56
N LYS A 36 -2.55 -1.94 8.16
CA LYS A 36 -2.65 -2.05 9.62
C LYS A 36 -1.35 -2.58 10.23
N ARG A 37 -0.80 -3.67 9.67
CA ARG A 37 0.49 -4.22 10.12
C ARG A 37 1.60 -3.18 10.05
N HIS A 38 1.66 -2.40 8.98
CA HIS A 38 2.66 -1.34 8.83
C HIS A 38 2.52 -0.25 9.91
N ARG A 39 1.30 0.10 10.31
CA ARG A 39 1.09 1.06 11.43
C ARG A 39 1.55 0.50 12.77
N GLU A 40 1.36 -0.80 13.01
CA GLU A 40 1.69 -1.48 14.27
C GLU A 40 3.19 -1.83 14.36
N ALA A 41 3.80 -2.19 13.21
CA ALA A 41 5.20 -2.57 13.10
C ALA A 41 5.79 -1.98 11.79
N PRO A 42 6.10 -0.69 11.76
CA PRO A 42 6.65 -0.04 10.57
C PRO A 42 8.03 -0.60 10.22
N SER A 43 8.31 -0.69 8.92
CA SER A 43 9.60 -1.10 8.44
C SER A 43 10.70 -0.10 8.86
N ALA A 44 11.82 -0.62 9.37
CA ALA A 44 12.99 0.18 9.69
C ALA A 44 13.58 0.93 8.48
N TRP A 45 13.27 0.51 7.25
CA TRP A 45 13.78 1.14 6.03
C TRP A 45 13.40 2.61 5.88
N PHE A 46 12.27 3.02 6.47
CA PHE A 46 11.79 4.40 6.36
C PHE A 46 12.34 5.32 7.47
N GLY A 47 13.07 4.75 8.44
CA GLY A 47 13.52 5.44 9.62
C GLY A 47 12.42 5.71 10.64
N PRO A 48 12.76 6.11 11.85
CA PRO A 48 11.80 6.36 12.91
C PRO A 48 10.91 7.58 12.59
N VAL A 49 9.63 7.45 12.97
CA VAL A 49 8.63 8.52 12.87
C VAL A 49 7.94 8.63 14.21
N THR A 50 7.91 9.84 14.78
CA THR A 50 7.22 10.05 16.05
C THR A 50 5.71 10.20 15.85
N PRO A 51 4.89 9.88 16.87
CA PRO A 51 3.46 10.19 16.82
C PRO A 51 3.17 11.69 16.62
N ALA A 52 4.09 12.56 17.06
CA ALA A 52 3.98 14.01 16.86
C ALA A 52 4.15 14.39 15.40
N ASP A 53 5.13 13.80 14.68
CA ASP A 53 5.33 14.03 13.25
C ASP A 53 4.12 13.59 12.45
N LEU A 54 3.56 12.41 12.74
CA LEU A 54 2.35 11.94 12.08
C LEU A 54 1.18 12.87 12.32
N ARG A 55 0.95 13.31 13.57
CA ARG A 55 -0.13 14.27 13.87
C ARG A 55 0.06 15.57 13.12
N ARG A 56 1.30 16.10 13.08
CA ARG A 56 1.64 17.35 12.39
C ARG A 56 1.30 17.27 10.89
N ILE A 57 1.74 16.20 10.21
CA ILE A 57 1.48 16.02 8.78
C ILE A 57 -0.01 15.82 8.50
N HIS A 58 -0.71 15.00 9.30
CA HIS A 58 -2.15 14.82 9.15
C HIS A 58 -2.93 16.14 9.36
N ALA A 59 -2.55 16.93 10.37
CA ALA A 59 -3.18 18.22 10.62
C ALA A 59 -2.94 19.21 9.45
N ARG A 60 -1.74 19.22 8.88
CA ARG A 60 -1.43 20.06 7.71
C ARG A 60 -2.27 19.66 6.50
N VAL A 61 -2.24 18.38 6.11
CA VAL A 61 -3.04 17.90 4.96
C VAL A 61 -4.54 18.12 5.18
N ARG A 62 -5.01 17.99 6.43
CA ARG A 62 -6.42 18.27 6.74
C ARG A 62 -6.79 19.73 6.54
N ARG A 63 -5.93 20.66 6.93
CA ARG A 63 -6.16 22.11 6.88
C ARG A 63 -5.89 22.69 5.49
N GLU A 64 -4.81 22.26 4.84
CA GLU A 64 -4.26 22.89 3.64
C GLU A 64 -4.67 22.18 2.34
N GLY A 65 -5.21 20.97 2.43
CA GLY A 65 -5.49 20.13 1.26
C GLY A 65 -4.33 19.17 0.95
N PRO A 66 -4.33 18.58 -0.25
CA PRO A 66 -3.26 17.69 -0.69
C PRO A 66 -1.90 18.40 -0.70
N LEU A 67 -0.87 17.72 -0.20
CA LEU A 67 0.49 18.28 -0.08
C LEU A 67 1.53 17.37 -0.71
N THR A 68 2.58 17.98 -1.23
CA THR A 68 3.82 17.32 -1.64
C THR A 68 4.89 17.49 -0.57
N ILE A 69 5.99 16.74 -0.71
CA ILE A 69 7.16 16.95 0.16
C ILE A 69 7.81 18.34 -0.03
N ARG A 70 7.55 19.00 -1.18
CA ARG A 70 8.07 20.34 -1.47
C ARG A 70 7.34 21.44 -0.70
N ASP A 71 6.08 21.18 -0.31
CA ASP A 71 5.26 22.12 0.47
C ASP A 71 5.64 22.15 1.95
N ILE A 72 6.48 21.19 2.40
CA ILE A 72 7.01 21.13 3.76
C ILE A 72 8.42 21.72 3.72
N GLY A 73 8.53 23.03 3.98
CA GLY A 73 9.78 23.79 3.75
C GLY A 73 10.90 23.56 4.77
N ASP A 74 10.57 23.36 6.04
CA ASP A 74 11.52 23.59 7.12
C ASP A 74 11.75 22.36 7.99
N ASP A 75 12.24 21.28 7.38
CA ASP A 75 12.71 20.13 8.16
C ASP A 75 14.20 20.28 8.50
N ASP A 76 14.51 20.31 9.78
CA ASP A 76 15.87 20.00 10.22
C ASP A 76 16.23 18.59 9.78
N LEU A 77 17.33 18.47 9.05
CA LEU A 77 17.77 17.18 8.53
C LEU A 77 18.28 16.31 9.68
N VAL A 78 17.77 15.09 9.75
CA VAL A 78 18.20 14.08 10.73
C VAL A 78 19.17 13.08 10.12
N GLU A 79 19.92 12.37 10.96
CA GLU A 79 20.76 11.27 10.52
C GLU A 79 19.93 10.11 9.95
N ARG A 80 20.57 9.31 9.11
CA ARG A 80 19.96 8.13 8.53
C ARG A 80 20.27 6.92 9.39
N ASP A 81 19.23 6.25 9.86
CA ASP A 81 19.33 4.96 10.52
C ASP A 81 19.43 3.80 9.52
N HIS A 82 19.09 4.06 8.26
CA HIS A 82 19.15 3.09 7.18
C HIS A 82 19.47 3.79 5.84
N PRO A 83 20.25 3.18 4.91
CA PRO A 83 20.63 3.80 3.63
C PRO A 83 19.46 4.33 2.81
N TRP A 84 18.29 3.69 2.89
CA TRP A 84 17.07 4.09 2.18
C TRP A 84 16.22 5.11 2.94
N ALA A 85 16.49 5.36 4.23
CA ALA A 85 15.73 6.30 5.01
C ALA A 85 15.97 7.75 4.54
N SER A 86 14.92 8.56 4.52
CA SER A 86 15.05 9.98 4.22
C SER A 86 15.70 10.72 5.39
N ARG A 87 16.49 11.76 5.10
CA ARG A 87 16.98 12.71 6.10
C ARG A 87 15.90 13.71 6.54
N LYS A 88 14.76 13.80 5.81
CA LYS A 88 13.67 14.72 6.13
C LYS A 88 12.61 14.00 6.98
N PRO A 89 12.36 14.41 8.23
CA PRO A 89 11.31 13.82 9.08
C PRO A 89 9.93 13.86 8.46
N SER A 90 9.58 14.95 7.78
CA SER A 90 8.31 15.09 7.09
C SER A 90 8.12 14.04 5.99
N LYS A 91 9.17 13.76 5.20
CA LYS A 91 9.12 12.72 4.18
C LYS A 91 8.91 11.33 4.80
N ARG A 92 9.61 11.02 5.91
CA ARG A 92 9.39 9.78 6.68
C ARG A 92 7.92 9.69 7.15
N ALA A 93 7.37 10.80 7.66
CA ALA A 93 5.98 10.85 8.13
C ALA A 93 4.96 10.63 7.00
N PHE A 94 5.17 11.21 5.82
CA PHE A 94 4.36 10.93 4.63
C PHE A 94 4.44 9.46 4.19
N GLU A 95 5.63 8.90 4.12
CA GLU A 95 5.84 7.50 3.78
C GLU A 95 5.15 6.57 4.78
N HIS A 96 5.31 6.84 6.08
CA HIS A 96 4.63 6.07 7.13
C HIS A 96 3.10 6.17 7.02
N ALA A 97 2.55 7.38 6.80
CA ALA A 97 1.11 7.59 6.63
C ALA A 97 0.58 6.91 5.36
N PHE A 98 1.36 6.91 4.28
CA PHE A 98 1.04 6.26 3.02
C PHE A 98 1.01 4.73 3.16
N TYR A 99 2.10 4.12 3.65
CA TYR A 99 2.15 2.67 3.86
C TYR A 99 1.18 2.21 4.97
N GLY A 100 0.90 3.07 5.94
CA GLY A 100 -0.14 2.86 6.96
C GLY A 100 -1.57 3.05 6.45
N GLY A 101 -1.76 3.51 5.20
CA GLY A 101 -3.06 3.67 4.57
C GLY A 101 -3.92 4.80 5.13
N THR A 102 -3.34 5.72 5.94
CA THR A 102 -4.04 6.92 6.42
C THR A 102 -3.97 8.06 5.43
N MET A 103 -2.96 8.04 4.56
CA MET A 103 -2.84 8.87 3.37
C MET A 103 -2.69 8.02 2.12
N THR A 104 -3.04 8.58 0.98
CA THR A 104 -2.86 8.00 -0.35
C THR A 104 -2.17 9.00 -1.27
N VAL A 105 -1.59 8.52 -2.35
CA VAL A 105 -1.11 9.40 -3.43
C VAL A 105 -2.32 9.82 -4.26
N SER A 106 -2.64 11.10 -4.26
CA SER A 106 -3.78 11.68 -4.98
C SER A 106 -3.42 12.18 -6.37
N ALA A 107 -2.15 12.51 -6.60
CA ALA A 107 -1.62 12.92 -7.89
C ALA A 107 -0.11 12.72 -7.95
N ARG A 108 0.45 12.80 -9.16
CA ARG A 108 1.89 12.81 -9.41
C ARG A 108 2.27 13.89 -10.41
N ASP A 109 3.44 14.51 -10.14
CA ASP A 109 4.18 15.31 -11.10
C ASP A 109 5.57 14.65 -11.26
N GLY A 110 5.70 13.85 -12.30
CA GLY A 110 6.85 12.95 -12.46
C GLY A 110 7.05 12.04 -11.26
N MET A 111 8.19 12.18 -10.57
CA MET A 111 8.51 11.40 -9.36
C MET A 111 7.94 12.00 -8.07
N VAL A 112 7.41 13.22 -8.12
CA VAL A 112 6.86 13.89 -6.94
C VAL A 112 5.46 13.39 -6.68
N LYS A 113 5.23 12.91 -5.45
CA LYS A 113 3.92 12.46 -4.97
C LYS A 113 3.18 13.59 -4.29
N THR A 114 1.91 13.72 -4.58
CA THR A 114 0.96 14.52 -3.82
C THR A 114 0.18 13.61 -2.89
N TYR A 115 0.20 13.89 -1.59
CA TYR A 115 -0.44 13.08 -0.56
C TYR A 115 -1.73 13.74 -0.09
N GLU A 116 -2.77 12.92 0.04
CA GLU A 116 -4.08 13.30 0.55
C GLU A 116 -4.56 12.31 1.60
N LEU A 117 -5.44 12.72 2.51
CA LEU A 117 -6.12 11.81 3.42
C LEU A 117 -6.92 10.77 2.63
N THR A 118 -6.70 9.50 2.91
CA THR A 118 -7.30 8.40 2.17
C THR A 118 -8.83 8.51 2.09
N ASP A 119 -9.50 8.79 3.21
CA ASP A 119 -10.97 8.89 3.25
C ASP A 119 -11.49 10.11 2.48
N ARG A 120 -10.76 11.24 2.53
CA ARG A 120 -11.14 12.44 1.79
C ARG A 120 -10.94 12.25 0.28
N HIS A 121 -9.82 11.60 -0.11
CA HIS A 121 -9.54 11.34 -1.52
C HIS A 121 -10.62 10.45 -2.16
N PHE A 122 -10.93 9.33 -1.54
CA PHE A 122 -11.90 8.38 -2.13
C PHE A 122 -13.35 8.73 -1.84
N GLY A 123 -13.63 9.48 -0.78
CA GLY A 123 -15.00 9.87 -0.41
C GLY A 123 -15.90 8.68 -0.05
N TRP A 124 -15.34 7.60 0.50
CA TRP A 124 -16.13 6.42 0.85
C TRP A 124 -17.03 6.64 2.05
N PRO A 125 -18.34 6.51 1.91
CA PRO A 125 -19.29 6.31 3.00
C PRO A 125 -20.03 4.96 2.89
N PRO A 126 -19.68 3.90 3.59
CA PRO A 126 -18.54 3.63 4.47
C PRO A 126 -17.28 3.13 3.74
N ARG A 127 -16.16 3.13 4.45
CA ARG A 127 -14.93 2.48 3.97
C ARG A 127 -15.17 1.03 3.58
N PRO A 128 -14.50 0.49 2.53
CA PRO A 128 -14.58 -0.93 2.17
C PRO A 128 -14.24 -1.83 3.37
N ARG A 129 -15.05 -2.86 3.60
CA ARG A 129 -14.79 -3.86 4.64
C ARG A 129 -13.44 -4.53 4.38
N VAL A 130 -12.64 -4.69 5.42
CA VAL A 130 -11.37 -5.41 5.37
C VAL A 130 -11.62 -6.84 4.90
N ALA A 131 -10.80 -7.30 3.96
CA ALA A 131 -10.86 -8.68 3.51
C ALA A 131 -10.35 -9.63 4.61
N THR A 132 -10.96 -10.80 4.71
CA THR A 132 -10.45 -11.88 5.57
C THR A 132 -9.16 -12.45 4.97
N GLU A 133 -8.34 -13.13 5.79
CA GLU A 133 -7.10 -13.77 5.28
C GLU A 133 -7.41 -14.79 4.16
N ALA A 134 -8.48 -15.55 4.27
CA ALA A 134 -8.90 -16.46 3.19
C ALA A 134 -9.20 -15.71 1.88
N GLN A 135 -9.88 -14.57 1.96
CA GLN A 135 -10.17 -13.73 0.79
C GLN A 135 -8.89 -13.10 0.23
N ILE A 136 -7.92 -12.74 1.08
CA ILE A 136 -6.62 -12.22 0.64
C ILE A 136 -5.84 -13.32 -0.10
N LEU A 137 -5.81 -14.55 0.41
CA LEU A 137 -5.16 -15.66 -0.26
C LEU A 137 -5.78 -15.97 -1.63
N ASP A 138 -7.12 -16.02 -1.71
CA ASP A 138 -7.84 -16.18 -2.98
C ASP A 138 -7.48 -15.06 -3.97
N TYR A 139 -7.49 -13.81 -3.51
CA TYR A 139 -7.13 -12.64 -4.32
C TYR A 139 -5.69 -12.72 -4.85
N LEU A 140 -4.72 -13.09 -4.00
CA LEU A 140 -3.31 -13.21 -4.37
C LEU A 140 -3.11 -14.29 -5.43
N LEU A 141 -3.72 -15.46 -5.24
CA LEU A 141 -3.66 -16.57 -6.20
C LEU A 141 -4.29 -16.18 -7.54
N ASP A 142 -5.50 -15.62 -7.52
CA ASP A 142 -6.20 -15.22 -8.75
C ASP A 142 -5.48 -14.08 -9.47
N ARG A 143 -4.88 -13.14 -8.74
CA ARG A 143 -4.05 -12.07 -9.31
C ARG A 143 -2.81 -12.63 -10.01
N ALA A 144 -2.11 -13.56 -9.35
CA ALA A 144 -0.91 -14.18 -9.91
C ALA A 144 -1.25 -14.99 -11.17
N LEU A 145 -2.31 -15.79 -11.14
CA LEU A 145 -2.78 -16.55 -12.32
C LEU A 145 -3.15 -15.63 -13.49
N ARG A 146 -3.85 -14.52 -13.23
CA ARG A 146 -4.17 -13.55 -14.31
C ARG A 146 -2.93 -12.90 -14.90
N ALA A 147 -1.91 -12.66 -14.10
CA ALA A 147 -0.69 -11.98 -14.54
C ALA A 147 0.31 -12.91 -15.25
N GLN A 148 0.40 -14.16 -14.82
CA GLN A 148 1.46 -15.09 -15.23
C GLN A 148 0.93 -16.28 -16.06
N GLY A 149 -0.35 -16.62 -15.95
CA GLY A 149 -0.96 -17.81 -16.55
C GLY A 149 -0.60 -19.10 -15.80
N VAL A 150 0.69 -19.38 -15.63
CA VAL A 150 1.25 -20.47 -14.82
C VAL A 150 1.95 -19.86 -13.61
N VAL A 151 1.72 -20.43 -12.43
CA VAL A 151 2.27 -19.90 -11.17
C VAL A 151 2.89 -21.01 -10.32
N SER A 152 3.89 -20.65 -9.53
CA SER A 152 4.44 -21.47 -8.47
C SER A 152 4.09 -20.89 -7.09
N LEU A 153 4.20 -21.70 -6.06
CA LEU A 153 4.03 -21.21 -4.68
C LEU A 153 4.99 -20.05 -4.37
N ASP A 154 6.22 -20.13 -4.87
CA ASP A 154 7.23 -19.09 -4.67
C ASP A 154 6.92 -17.80 -5.44
N SER A 155 6.35 -17.90 -6.64
CA SER A 155 5.96 -16.70 -7.40
C SER A 155 4.76 -15.99 -6.77
N ILE A 156 3.81 -16.73 -6.18
CA ILE A 156 2.64 -16.14 -5.50
C ILE A 156 3.04 -15.49 -4.17
N CYS A 157 3.88 -16.18 -3.39
CA CYS A 157 4.29 -15.79 -2.04
C CYS A 157 5.69 -15.15 -2.02
N TYR A 158 6.09 -14.45 -3.08
CA TYR A 158 7.37 -13.78 -3.15
C TYR A 158 7.52 -12.76 -1.99
N LEU A 159 8.62 -12.89 -1.23
CA LEU A 159 8.88 -12.11 0.00
C LEU A 159 7.80 -12.24 1.10
N ASP A 160 6.91 -13.22 1.02
CA ASP A 160 5.84 -13.44 2.00
C ASP A 160 5.82 -14.91 2.49
N ALA A 161 6.92 -15.32 3.12
CA ALA A 161 7.09 -16.68 3.62
C ALA A 161 5.95 -17.16 4.57
N PRO A 162 5.39 -16.32 5.46
CA PRO A 162 4.29 -16.73 6.32
C PRO A 162 3.05 -17.23 5.57
N ARG A 163 2.79 -16.71 4.37
CA ARG A 163 1.64 -17.12 3.55
C ARG A 163 1.86 -18.38 2.73
N LYS A 164 3.08 -18.91 2.62
CA LYS A 164 3.34 -20.11 1.81
C LYS A 164 2.50 -21.32 2.25
N LYS A 165 2.46 -21.62 3.54
CA LYS A 165 1.71 -22.78 4.05
C LYS A 165 0.21 -22.70 3.78
N PRO A 166 -0.51 -21.63 4.13
CA PRO A 166 -1.93 -21.51 3.81
C PRO A 166 -2.19 -21.41 2.30
N MET A 167 -1.29 -20.82 1.52
CA MET A 167 -1.41 -20.75 0.05
C MET A 167 -1.29 -22.14 -0.58
N ALA A 168 -0.35 -22.99 -0.14
CA ALA A 168 -0.22 -24.37 -0.61
C ALA A 168 -1.52 -25.14 -0.34
N ALA A 169 -2.09 -25.03 0.85
CA ALA A 169 -3.37 -25.66 1.17
C ALA A 169 -4.53 -25.18 0.28
N LEU A 170 -4.56 -23.90 -0.08
CA LEU A 170 -5.54 -23.35 -1.00
C LEU A 170 -5.36 -23.90 -2.42
N ILE A 171 -4.13 -23.95 -2.93
CA ILE A 171 -3.80 -24.53 -4.24
C ILE A 171 -4.26 -25.99 -4.30
N ASP A 172 -3.89 -26.80 -3.32
CA ASP A 172 -4.29 -28.21 -3.24
C ASP A 172 -5.81 -28.37 -3.23
N ALA A 173 -6.52 -27.52 -2.50
CA ALA A 173 -7.98 -27.54 -2.46
C ALA A 173 -8.58 -27.18 -3.83
N ARG A 174 -8.02 -26.23 -4.57
CA ARG A 174 -8.46 -25.86 -5.92
C ARG A 174 -8.13 -26.94 -6.95
N VAL A 175 -6.97 -27.61 -6.84
CA VAL A 175 -6.62 -28.76 -7.68
C VAL A 175 -7.59 -29.92 -7.45
N ARG A 176 -7.86 -30.30 -6.19
CA ARG A 176 -8.87 -31.35 -5.88
C ARG A 176 -10.26 -31.04 -6.44
N ARG A 177 -10.62 -29.76 -6.50
CA ARG A 177 -11.89 -29.30 -7.07
C ARG A 177 -11.85 -29.10 -8.60
N ARG A 178 -10.77 -29.49 -9.25
CA ARG A 178 -10.51 -29.31 -10.70
C ARG A 178 -10.61 -27.86 -11.18
N ARG A 179 -10.29 -26.91 -10.30
CA ARG A 179 -10.25 -25.48 -10.64
C ARG A 179 -8.85 -25.02 -11.05
N LEU A 180 -7.84 -25.83 -10.77
CA LEU A 180 -6.46 -25.68 -11.20
C LEU A 180 -5.95 -27.01 -11.72
N VAL A 181 -5.02 -26.97 -12.66
CA VAL A 181 -4.33 -28.12 -13.21
C VAL A 181 -2.85 -27.97 -12.90
N PRO A 182 -2.23 -28.99 -12.22
CA PRO A 182 -0.77 -29.03 -12.07
C PRO A 182 -0.10 -29.17 -13.43
N VAL A 183 1.00 -28.46 -13.64
CA VAL A 183 1.85 -28.53 -14.83
C VAL A 183 3.30 -28.72 -14.42
#